data_406353ac58478f3e208c9a310745a813
#
_entry.id   406353ac58478f3e208c9a310745a813
#
_cell.length_a   1.000
_cell.length_b   1.000
_cell.length_c   1.000
_cell.angle_alpha   90.00
_cell.angle_beta   90.00
_cell.angle_gamma   90.00
#
_symmetry.space_group_name_H-M   'P 1'
#
loop_
_entity.id
_entity.type
_entity.pdbx_description
1 polymer ?
#
loop_
_entity_poly.entity_id
_entity_poly.type
_entity_poly.pdbx_seq_one_letter_code
_entity_poly.pdbx_strand_id
1 'polypeptide(L)'
;VGHMGRITRDDEIDFSTEKYLSDSLIGKVGLERVYEKSLRGFPGISTIEVDVFGNKIRELERILPERPSNLTLTLDLQLQRIAREELADRRGAIIAVDPNTGYIKALVSSPDYNPNVLNGSENGKPFNKVFKDQAPFFNRVISGSYPPASTIKPFIGLLGLEEGIVTPKTIIEDKGFFQIKEDGRKYRGWKEEGHGKVNLRKAIVESSDVYFYELSSQLTVDRISSFLNKFGFGDITGIDLFNETKSILPSRNWKLGAIGEAWFVGDTINIGIGQGY
;
A
#
# COMPACT_ATOMS: atom_id res chain seq x y z
N VAL A 1 -0.29 -13.49 -3.20
CA VAL A 1 -0.67 -14.23 -4.42
C VAL A 1 -2.11 -13.90 -4.81
N GLY A 2 -3.06 -14.00 -3.91
CA GLY A 2 -4.48 -13.82 -4.16
C GLY A 2 -5.26 -15.11 -3.98
N HIS A 3 -6.51 -15.14 -4.45
CA HIS A 3 -7.34 -16.33 -4.46
C HIS A 3 -8.22 -16.40 -5.70
N MET A 4 -8.65 -17.60 -6.01
CA MET A 4 -9.61 -17.89 -7.08
C MET A 4 -11.02 -17.99 -6.50
N GLY A 5 -12.02 -17.79 -7.34
CA GLY A 5 -13.43 -17.97 -7.02
C GLY A 5 -14.25 -18.20 -8.29
N ARG A 6 -15.51 -18.61 -8.13
CA ARG A 6 -16.40 -18.78 -9.29
C ARG A 6 -16.64 -17.45 -9.97
N ILE A 7 -16.76 -17.46 -11.29
CA ILE A 7 -17.14 -16.31 -12.10
C ILE A 7 -18.52 -15.78 -11.65
N THR A 8 -18.65 -14.46 -11.59
CA THR A 8 -19.92 -13.78 -11.28
C THR A 8 -20.26 -12.82 -12.42
N ARG A 9 -21.48 -12.28 -12.43
CA ARG A 9 -21.91 -11.29 -13.44
C ARG A 9 -21.02 -10.03 -13.45
N ASP A 10 -20.52 -9.62 -12.30
CA ASP A 10 -19.65 -8.44 -12.19
C ASP A 10 -18.28 -8.71 -12.84
N ASP A 11 -17.82 -9.95 -12.81
CA ASP A 11 -16.56 -10.32 -13.46
C ASP A 11 -16.70 -10.40 -14.99
N GLU A 12 -17.91 -10.62 -15.51
CA GLU A 12 -18.19 -10.70 -16.96
C GLU A 12 -17.92 -9.38 -17.68
N ILE A 13 -17.97 -8.25 -16.95
CA ILE A 13 -17.65 -6.92 -17.48
C ILE A 13 -16.15 -6.82 -17.80
N ASP A 14 -15.30 -7.39 -16.94
CA ASP A 14 -13.83 -7.33 -17.06
C ASP A 14 -13.27 -8.43 -17.96
N PHE A 15 -13.94 -9.57 -18.03
CA PHE A 15 -13.52 -10.74 -18.81
C PHE A 15 -14.51 -10.98 -19.94
N SER A 16 -14.06 -11.00 -21.19
CA SER A 16 -14.93 -11.35 -22.32
C SER A 16 -15.51 -12.75 -22.11
N THR A 17 -16.84 -12.83 -21.97
CA THR A 17 -17.60 -14.03 -21.60
C THR A 17 -17.44 -15.21 -22.55
N GLU A 18 -16.99 -14.98 -23.79
CA GLU A 18 -16.79 -16.01 -24.80
C GLU A 18 -15.78 -17.11 -24.44
N LYS A 19 -14.96 -16.86 -23.41
CA LYS A 19 -13.84 -17.74 -23.01
C LYS A 19 -14.03 -18.44 -21.68
N TYR A 20 -15.11 -18.14 -20.96
CA TYR A 20 -15.35 -18.67 -19.62
C TYR A 20 -16.65 -19.47 -19.60
N LEU A 21 -16.60 -20.65 -18.99
CA LEU A 21 -17.81 -21.40 -18.66
C LEU A 21 -18.43 -20.81 -17.37
N SER A 22 -19.73 -20.95 -17.21
CA SER A 22 -20.49 -20.39 -16.08
C SER A 22 -20.04 -20.89 -14.70
N ASP A 23 -19.32 -21.99 -14.63
CA ASP A 23 -18.77 -22.59 -13.42
C ASP A 23 -17.26 -22.42 -13.29
N SER A 24 -16.63 -21.64 -14.19
CA SER A 24 -15.20 -21.40 -14.19
C SER A 24 -14.74 -20.75 -12.90
N LEU A 25 -13.59 -21.21 -12.40
CA LEU A 25 -12.83 -20.51 -11.37
C LEU A 25 -11.96 -19.47 -12.05
N ILE A 26 -11.95 -18.25 -11.51
CA ILE A 26 -11.15 -17.14 -11.99
C ILE A 26 -10.39 -16.51 -10.82
N GLY A 27 -9.31 -15.82 -11.11
CA GLY A 27 -8.60 -14.99 -10.11
C GLY A 27 -9.49 -13.84 -9.65
N LYS A 28 -9.73 -13.73 -8.34
CA LYS A 28 -10.58 -12.68 -7.75
C LYS A 28 -9.78 -11.50 -7.24
N VAL A 29 -8.60 -11.74 -6.74
CA VAL A 29 -7.70 -10.70 -6.17
C VAL A 29 -6.24 -11.06 -6.40
N GLY A 30 -5.36 -10.08 -6.21
CA GLY A 30 -3.91 -10.26 -6.26
C GLY A 30 -3.39 -10.64 -7.63
N LEU A 31 -2.28 -11.36 -7.67
CA LEU A 31 -1.64 -11.83 -8.89
C LEU A 31 -2.54 -12.77 -9.71
N GLU A 32 -3.36 -13.57 -9.03
CA GLU A 32 -4.33 -14.44 -9.69
C GLU A 32 -5.29 -13.65 -10.58
N ARG A 33 -5.74 -12.46 -10.14
CA ARG A 33 -6.61 -11.60 -10.96
C ARG A 33 -5.85 -10.85 -12.04
N VAL A 34 -4.70 -10.26 -11.69
CA VAL A 34 -3.92 -9.45 -12.64
C VAL A 34 -3.46 -10.29 -13.83
N TYR A 35 -2.99 -11.48 -13.54
CA TYR A 35 -2.41 -12.37 -14.53
C TYR A 35 -3.33 -13.52 -14.94
N GLU A 36 -4.64 -13.41 -14.66
CA GLU A 36 -5.65 -14.44 -14.98
C GLU A 36 -5.50 -15.01 -16.38
N LYS A 37 -5.40 -14.14 -17.40
CA LYS A 37 -5.28 -14.57 -18.82
C LYS A 37 -4.03 -15.40 -19.07
N SER A 38 -2.92 -15.07 -18.43
CA SER A 38 -1.64 -15.77 -18.59
C SER A 38 -1.61 -17.08 -17.81
N LEU A 39 -2.16 -17.05 -16.58
CA LEU A 39 -2.15 -18.20 -15.67
C LEU A 39 -3.18 -19.26 -16.01
N ARG A 40 -4.25 -18.89 -16.74
CA ARG A 40 -5.33 -19.81 -17.08
C ARG A 40 -5.03 -20.66 -18.32
N GLY A 41 -4.46 -20.04 -19.36
CA GLY A 41 -4.47 -20.62 -20.71
C GLY A 41 -5.89 -20.63 -21.32
N PHE A 42 -6.11 -21.44 -22.34
CA PHE A 42 -7.41 -21.59 -22.97
C PHE A 42 -7.85 -23.06 -22.99
N PRO A 43 -9.10 -23.36 -22.60
CA PRO A 43 -9.62 -24.73 -22.69
C PRO A 43 -9.72 -25.18 -24.14
N GLY A 44 -9.40 -26.44 -24.40
CA GLY A 44 -9.70 -27.08 -25.68
C GLY A 44 -11.20 -27.27 -25.81
N ILE A 45 -11.68 -27.28 -27.07
CA ILE A 45 -13.07 -27.51 -27.42
C ILE A 45 -13.14 -28.72 -28.37
N SER A 46 -14.03 -29.65 -28.06
CA SER A 46 -14.34 -30.76 -28.98
C SER A 46 -15.82 -30.75 -29.32
N THR A 47 -16.12 -30.56 -30.60
CA THR A 47 -17.47 -30.62 -31.11
C THR A 47 -17.74 -32.08 -31.55
N ILE A 48 -18.71 -32.69 -30.90
CA ILE A 48 -19.06 -34.11 -31.17
C ILE A 48 -20.48 -34.22 -31.67
N GLU A 49 -20.72 -35.14 -32.59
CA GLU A 49 -22.04 -35.58 -33.01
C GLU A 49 -22.50 -36.70 -32.09
N VAL A 50 -23.72 -36.58 -31.58
CA VAL A 50 -24.33 -37.56 -30.66
C VAL A 50 -25.62 -38.12 -31.25
N ASP A 51 -25.98 -39.36 -30.89
CA ASP A 51 -27.29 -39.94 -31.20
C ASP A 51 -28.39 -39.38 -30.27
N VAL A 52 -29.61 -39.82 -30.46
CA VAL A 52 -30.79 -39.41 -29.68
C VAL A 52 -30.71 -39.79 -28.20
N PHE A 53 -29.80 -40.66 -27.82
CA PHE A 53 -29.52 -41.11 -26.45
C PHE A 53 -28.32 -40.43 -25.83
N GLY A 54 -27.62 -39.52 -26.58
CA GLY A 54 -26.43 -38.82 -26.10
C GLY A 54 -25.11 -39.57 -26.29
N ASN A 55 -25.09 -40.70 -26.98
CA ASN A 55 -23.87 -41.43 -27.26
C ASN A 55 -23.09 -40.76 -28.39
N LYS A 56 -21.76 -40.63 -28.20
CA LYS A 56 -20.86 -40.05 -29.22
C LYS A 56 -20.84 -40.91 -30.47
N ILE A 57 -21.21 -40.32 -31.63
CA ILE A 57 -21.11 -40.95 -32.95
C ILE A 57 -19.73 -40.68 -33.55
N ARG A 58 -19.35 -39.39 -33.62
CA ARG A 58 -18.05 -38.99 -34.15
C ARG A 58 -17.64 -37.60 -33.60
N GLU A 59 -16.37 -37.30 -33.73
CA GLU A 59 -15.81 -35.98 -33.47
C GLU A 59 -15.83 -35.17 -34.76
N LEU A 60 -16.45 -33.99 -34.73
CA LEU A 60 -16.57 -33.13 -35.91
C LEU A 60 -15.39 -32.15 -35.99
N GLU A 61 -15.02 -31.59 -34.82
CA GLU A 61 -13.94 -30.62 -34.73
C GLU A 61 -13.26 -30.74 -33.37
N ARG A 62 -11.96 -30.45 -33.31
CA ARG A 62 -11.20 -30.39 -32.10
C ARG A 62 -10.23 -29.23 -32.11
N ILE A 63 -10.42 -28.30 -31.18
CA ILE A 63 -9.49 -27.22 -30.88
C ILE A 63 -8.66 -27.66 -29.65
N LEU A 64 -7.34 -27.66 -29.80
CA LEU A 64 -6.46 -28.05 -28.69
C LEU A 64 -6.38 -26.95 -27.65
N PRO A 65 -6.22 -27.30 -26.34
CA PRO A 65 -6.04 -26.33 -25.29
C PRO A 65 -4.70 -25.60 -25.44
N GLU A 66 -4.71 -24.28 -25.11
CA GLU A 66 -3.48 -23.53 -24.94
C GLU A 66 -2.99 -23.68 -23.49
N ARG A 67 -1.70 -23.97 -23.34
CA ARG A 67 -1.10 -24.14 -22.03
C ARG A 67 -0.99 -22.79 -21.31
N PRO A 68 -1.22 -22.75 -19.99
CA PRO A 68 -0.96 -21.57 -19.18
C PRO A 68 0.53 -21.20 -19.16
N SER A 69 0.82 -19.94 -18.98
CA SER A 69 2.19 -19.46 -18.81
C SER A 69 2.63 -19.53 -17.35
N ASN A 70 3.91 -19.79 -17.13
CA ASN A 70 4.50 -19.64 -15.80
C ASN A 70 4.72 -18.16 -15.50
N LEU A 71 4.42 -17.73 -14.27
CA LEU A 71 4.70 -16.39 -13.77
C LEU A 71 5.91 -16.45 -12.82
N THR A 72 6.99 -15.77 -13.21
CA THR A 72 8.17 -15.61 -12.35
C THR A 72 8.10 -14.26 -11.66
N LEU A 73 8.13 -14.26 -10.33
CA LEU A 73 8.06 -13.06 -9.50
C LEU A 73 9.44 -12.62 -9.05
N THR A 74 9.56 -11.35 -8.67
CA THR A 74 10.76 -10.77 -8.06
C THR A 74 10.89 -11.10 -6.57
N LEU A 75 9.83 -11.68 -5.97
CA LEU A 75 9.78 -12.06 -4.56
C LEU A 75 10.84 -13.08 -4.22
N ASP A 76 11.56 -12.84 -3.12
CA ASP A 76 12.41 -13.82 -2.46
C ASP A 76 11.59 -14.59 -1.43
N LEU A 77 11.46 -15.90 -1.64
CA LEU A 77 10.61 -16.73 -0.79
C LEU A 77 11.11 -16.77 0.67
N GLN A 78 12.43 -16.70 0.88
CA GLN A 78 13.01 -16.71 2.23
C GLN A 78 12.71 -15.40 2.96
N LEU A 79 12.93 -14.25 2.30
CA LEU A 79 12.56 -12.94 2.86
C LEU A 79 11.07 -12.83 3.12
N GLN A 80 10.23 -13.34 2.22
CA GLN A 80 8.77 -13.37 2.40
C GLN A 80 8.35 -14.15 3.64
N ARG A 81 8.98 -15.32 3.90
CA ARG A 81 8.72 -16.13 5.10
C ARG A 81 9.17 -15.43 6.36
N ILE A 82 10.39 -14.91 6.40
CA ILE A 82 10.92 -14.15 7.54
C ILE A 82 10.02 -12.96 7.86
N ALA A 83 9.64 -12.17 6.86
CA ALA A 83 8.76 -11.02 7.05
C ALA A 83 7.39 -11.43 7.63
N ARG A 84 6.84 -12.56 7.20
CA ARG A 84 5.60 -13.09 7.75
C ARG A 84 5.76 -13.56 9.20
N GLU A 85 6.82 -14.29 9.51
CA GLU A 85 7.13 -14.76 10.86
C GLU A 85 7.35 -13.60 11.83
N GLU A 86 8.05 -12.55 11.40
CA GLU A 86 8.27 -11.34 12.22
C GLU A 86 6.99 -10.55 12.48
N LEU A 87 6.04 -10.52 11.55
CA LEU A 87 4.73 -9.92 11.81
C LEU A 87 3.88 -10.79 12.75
N ALA A 88 4.02 -12.11 12.67
CA ALA A 88 3.20 -13.07 13.40
C ALA A 88 1.70 -12.69 13.36
N ASP A 89 1.05 -12.54 14.52
CA ASP A 89 -0.37 -12.15 14.65
C ASP A 89 -0.59 -10.63 14.74
N ARG A 90 0.46 -9.82 14.63
CA ARG A 90 0.34 -8.35 14.67
C ARG A 90 -0.29 -7.82 13.39
N ARG A 91 -1.16 -6.83 13.52
CA ARG A 91 -1.67 -6.10 12.35
C ARG A 91 -0.59 -5.18 11.79
N GLY A 92 -0.28 -5.35 10.52
CA GLY A 92 0.76 -4.54 9.88
C GLY A 92 1.10 -5.00 8.48
N ALA A 93 2.12 -4.38 7.92
CA ALA A 93 2.68 -4.73 6.63
C ALA A 93 4.20 -4.64 6.65
N ILE A 94 4.85 -5.52 5.90
CA ILE A 94 6.29 -5.44 5.62
C ILE A 94 6.48 -5.47 4.11
N ILE A 95 7.27 -4.51 3.61
CA ILE A 95 7.69 -4.44 2.21
C ILE A 95 9.21 -4.36 2.20
N ALA A 96 9.85 -5.20 1.39
CA ALA A 96 11.28 -5.08 1.09
C ALA A 96 11.45 -4.81 -0.41
N VAL A 97 12.12 -3.73 -0.74
CA VAL A 97 12.37 -3.30 -2.12
C VAL A 97 13.86 -3.17 -2.35
N ASP A 98 14.34 -3.67 -3.46
CA ASP A 98 15.69 -3.40 -3.92
C ASP A 98 15.76 -1.97 -4.49
N PRO A 99 16.52 -1.06 -3.87
CA PRO A 99 16.55 0.34 -4.27
C PRO A 99 17.17 0.58 -5.64
N ASN A 100 17.97 -0.36 -6.16
CA ASN A 100 18.63 -0.22 -7.46
C ASN A 100 17.73 -0.60 -8.63
N THR A 101 16.81 -1.55 -8.41
CA THR A 101 15.96 -2.12 -9.46
C THR A 101 14.49 -1.77 -9.30
N GLY A 102 14.07 -1.36 -8.09
CA GLY A 102 12.66 -1.22 -7.74
C GLY A 102 11.95 -2.58 -7.52
N TYR A 103 12.65 -3.70 -7.60
CA TYR A 103 12.06 -5.02 -7.46
C TYR A 103 11.60 -5.28 -6.02
N ILE A 104 10.36 -5.73 -5.89
CA ILE A 104 9.79 -6.11 -4.60
C ILE A 104 10.31 -7.50 -4.23
N LYS A 105 11.07 -7.59 -3.13
CA LYS A 105 11.65 -8.82 -2.61
C LYS A 105 10.77 -9.49 -1.55
N ALA A 106 10.02 -8.72 -0.78
CA ALA A 106 8.99 -9.22 0.11
C ALA A 106 7.81 -8.25 0.15
N LEU A 107 6.60 -8.79 0.29
CA LEU A 107 5.36 -8.04 0.38
C LEU A 107 4.37 -8.82 1.25
N VAL A 108 4.25 -8.43 2.52
CA VAL A 108 3.46 -9.13 3.54
C VAL A 108 2.44 -8.17 4.15
N SER A 109 1.19 -8.61 4.18
CA SER A 109 0.10 -7.98 4.93
C SER A 109 -0.39 -8.95 6.00
N SER A 110 -0.49 -8.52 7.25
CA SER A 110 -0.96 -9.34 8.38
C SER A 110 -2.15 -8.66 9.09
N PRO A 111 -3.16 -9.41 9.56
CA PRO A 111 -3.34 -10.84 9.35
C PRO A 111 -3.63 -11.20 7.89
N ASP A 112 -3.24 -12.39 7.49
CA ASP A 112 -3.51 -12.97 6.19
C ASP A 112 -4.52 -14.13 6.28
N TYR A 113 -4.76 -14.80 5.16
CA TYR A 113 -5.66 -15.93 5.09
C TYR A 113 -5.10 -17.03 4.17
N ASN A 114 -5.50 -18.26 4.41
CA ASN A 114 -5.23 -19.36 3.48
C ASN A 114 -6.20 -19.27 2.29
N PRO A 115 -5.73 -18.99 1.06
CA PRO A 115 -6.61 -18.84 -0.12
C PRO A 115 -7.40 -20.12 -0.45
N ASN A 116 -6.90 -21.29 -0.05
CA ASN A 116 -7.56 -22.57 -0.32
C ASN A 116 -8.86 -22.77 0.48
N VAL A 117 -9.02 -22.08 1.62
CA VAL A 117 -10.26 -22.10 2.42
C VAL A 117 -11.44 -21.54 1.64
N LEU A 118 -11.19 -20.59 0.73
CA LEU A 118 -12.24 -19.92 -0.05
C LEU A 118 -12.81 -20.81 -1.16
N ASN A 119 -12.05 -21.79 -1.61
CA ASN A 119 -12.46 -22.72 -2.67
C ASN A 119 -13.22 -23.95 -2.15
N GLY A 120 -13.65 -23.95 -0.86
CA GLY A 120 -14.45 -25.02 -0.27
C GLY A 120 -13.67 -26.28 0.07
N SER A 121 -12.33 -26.24 0.04
CA SER A 121 -11.49 -27.42 0.30
C SER A 121 -11.22 -27.74 1.77
N GLU A 122 -11.66 -26.93 2.73
CA GLU A 122 -11.53 -27.20 4.17
C GLU A 122 -12.90 -27.31 4.86
N ASN A 123 -13.32 -28.56 5.07
CA ASN A 123 -14.24 -29.04 6.12
C ASN A 123 -15.49 -28.20 6.46
N GLY A 124 -16.15 -27.52 5.51
CA GLY A 124 -17.49 -26.96 5.71
C GLY A 124 -17.64 -25.94 6.85
N LYS A 125 -16.53 -25.39 7.37
CA LYS A 125 -16.61 -24.35 8.40
C LYS A 125 -17.15 -23.05 7.80
N PRO A 126 -18.19 -22.44 8.38
CA PRO A 126 -18.74 -21.20 7.85
C PRO A 126 -17.66 -20.11 7.81
N PHE A 127 -17.50 -19.50 6.63
CA PHE A 127 -16.62 -18.37 6.34
C PHE A 127 -16.59 -17.30 7.47
N ASN A 128 -17.77 -16.97 8.00
CA ASN A 128 -17.93 -15.96 9.05
C ASN A 128 -17.30 -16.32 10.43
N LYS A 129 -16.97 -17.59 10.68
CA LYS A 129 -16.33 -17.99 11.95
C LYS A 129 -14.80 -17.88 11.93
N VAL A 130 -14.18 -17.94 10.74
CA VAL A 130 -12.73 -17.94 10.61
C VAL A 130 -12.15 -16.53 10.60
N PHE A 131 -12.96 -15.53 10.20
CA PHE A 131 -12.45 -14.18 9.91
C PHE A 131 -13.10 -13.06 10.73
N LYS A 132 -13.74 -13.39 11.86
CA LYS A 132 -14.30 -12.37 12.76
C LYS A 132 -13.20 -11.40 13.21
N ASP A 133 -13.40 -10.13 12.92
CA ASP A 133 -12.73 -8.94 13.47
C ASP A 133 -11.32 -8.57 13.00
N GLN A 134 -10.68 -9.31 12.07
CA GLN A 134 -9.29 -9.02 11.72
C GLN A 134 -9.05 -8.43 10.32
N ALA A 135 -10.08 -8.36 9.45
CA ALA A 135 -9.99 -7.90 8.07
C ALA A 135 -8.78 -8.51 7.30
N PRO A 136 -8.68 -9.86 7.19
CA PRO A 136 -7.56 -10.52 6.53
C PRO A 136 -7.53 -10.28 5.02
N PHE A 137 -8.68 -9.90 4.43
CA PHE A 137 -8.78 -9.53 3.01
C PHE A 137 -8.29 -8.11 2.70
N PHE A 138 -8.13 -7.28 3.74
CA PHE A 138 -7.60 -5.95 3.55
C PHE A 138 -6.08 -6.00 3.37
N ASN A 139 -5.63 -5.79 2.13
CA ASN A 139 -4.20 -5.75 1.84
C ASN A 139 -3.58 -4.43 2.33
N ARG A 140 -2.99 -4.47 3.52
CA ARG A 140 -2.42 -3.30 4.18
C ARG A 140 -1.23 -2.69 3.45
N VAL A 141 -0.61 -3.47 2.57
CA VAL A 141 0.55 -2.99 1.79
C VAL A 141 0.12 -1.99 0.72
N ILE A 142 -0.97 -2.30 0.00
CA ILE A 142 -1.39 -1.53 -1.19
C ILE A 142 -2.62 -0.66 -0.93
N SER A 143 -3.46 -1.04 0.04
CA SER A 143 -4.70 -0.31 0.33
C SER A 143 -4.68 0.40 1.69
N GLY A 144 -3.64 0.19 2.52
CA GLY A 144 -3.50 0.84 3.81
C GLY A 144 -2.91 2.24 3.67
N SER A 145 -3.56 3.23 4.30
CA SER A 145 -3.02 4.59 4.44
C SER A 145 -2.64 4.84 5.88
N TYR A 146 -1.39 5.21 6.11
CA TYR A 146 -0.84 5.41 7.45
C TYR A 146 -0.08 6.72 7.50
N PRO A 147 -0.16 7.48 8.62
CA PRO A 147 0.69 8.65 8.82
C PRO A 147 2.16 8.24 8.78
N PRO A 148 3.02 8.91 8.00
CA PRO A 148 4.43 8.54 7.90
C PRO A 148 5.21 8.81 9.18
N ALA A 149 4.70 9.66 10.06
CA ALA A 149 5.35 10.09 11.29
C ALA A 149 6.81 10.53 11.03
N SER A 150 7.72 10.24 11.94
CA SER A 150 9.11 10.71 11.86
C SER A 150 9.89 10.21 10.63
N THR A 151 9.37 9.28 9.86
CA THR A 151 10.01 8.86 8.60
C THR A 151 10.01 9.96 7.53
N ILE A 152 9.14 10.98 7.66
CA ILE A 152 9.12 12.15 6.77
C ILE A 152 10.26 13.15 7.05
N LYS A 153 10.80 13.18 8.27
CA LYS A 153 11.75 14.20 8.72
C LYS A 153 12.99 14.38 7.84
N PRO A 154 13.60 13.32 7.29
CA PRO A 154 14.69 13.48 6.34
C PRO A 154 14.31 14.30 5.09
N PHE A 155 13.09 14.13 4.58
CA PHE A 155 12.59 14.89 3.42
C PHE A 155 12.35 16.37 3.78
N ILE A 156 11.77 16.63 4.95
CA ILE A 156 11.57 18.00 5.44
C ILE A 156 12.93 18.68 5.70
N GLY A 157 13.88 17.95 6.25
CA GLY A 157 15.25 18.44 6.45
C GLY A 157 15.95 18.77 5.12
N LEU A 158 15.79 17.90 4.12
CA LEU A 158 16.33 18.13 2.77
C LEU A 158 15.70 19.37 2.12
N LEU A 159 14.38 19.54 2.22
CA LEU A 159 13.70 20.75 1.75
C LEU A 159 14.22 22.00 2.45
N GLY A 160 14.43 21.94 3.77
CA GLY A 160 14.99 23.06 4.52
C GLY A 160 16.40 23.47 4.06
N LEU A 161 17.22 22.50 3.65
CA LEU A 161 18.53 22.73 3.05
C LEU A 161 18.43 23.34 1.64
N GLU A 162 17.56 22.81 0.79
CA GLU A 162 17.35 23.33 -0.58
C GLU A 162 16.83 24.77 -0.58
N GLU A 163 15.91 25.09 0.32
CA GLU A 163 15.35 26.44 0.47
C GLU A 163 16.30 27.41 1.22
N GLY A 164 17.44 26.92 1.71
CA GLY A 164 18.40 27.74 2.46
C GLY A 164 17.90 28.20 3.83
N ILE A 165 16.80 27.63 4.34
CA ILE A 165 16.24 27.95 5.66
C ILE A 165 17.15 27.46 6.76
N VAL A 166 17.73 26.27 6.58
CA VAL A 166 18.71 25.68 7.49
C VAL A 166 19.96 25.26 6.74
N THR A 167 21.06 25.14 7.46
CA THR A 167 22.31 24.53 7.01
C THR A 167 22.63 23.34 7.92
N PRO A 168 23.58 22.47 7.57
CA PRO A 168 24.00 21.37 8.46
C PRO A 168 24.51 21.86 9.83
N LYS A 169 24.91 23.14 9.93
CA LYS A 169 25.43 23.78 11.16
C LYS A 169 24.38 24.58 11.93
N THR A 170 23.21 24.82 11.36
CA THR A 170 22.13 25.56 12.03
C THR A 170 21.72 24.86 13.32
N ILE A 171 21.75 25.58 14.44
CA ILE A 171 21.39 25.05 15.75
C ILE A 171 20.03 25.61 16.15
N ILE A 172 19.12 24.71 16.52
CA ILE A 172 17.84 25.04 17.15
C ILE A 172 17.87 24.52 18.59
N GLU A 173 17.31 25.27 19.53
CA GLU A 173 17.22 24.86 20.92
C GLU A 173 15.93 24.13 21.20
N ASP A 174 16.03 22.82 21.35
CA ASP A 174 14.91 21.95 21.70
C ASP A 174 14.69 21.92 23.21
N LYS A 175 13.64 22.64 23.66
CA LYS A 175 13.19 22.73 25.07
C LYS A 175 12.03 21.77 25.38
N GLY A 176 11.79 20.78 24.55
CA GLY A 176 10.67 19.84 24.66
C GLY A 176 9.36 20.35 24.07
N PHE A 177 9.30 21.60 23.62
CA PHE A 177 8.14 22.13 22.91
C PHE A 177 8.52 23.31 22.00
N PHE A 178 7.65 23.55 21.01
CA PHE A 178 7.68 24.71 20.13
C PHE A 178 6.42 25.55 20.31
N GLN A 179 6.53 26.86 20.19
CA GLN A 179 5.41 27.82 20.17
C GLN A 179 5.65 28.87 19.11
N ILE A 180 4.62 29.24 18.35
CA ILE A 180 4.68 30.35 17.39
C ILE A 180 4.68 31.68 18.09
N LYS A 181 3.93 31.81 19.20
CA LYS A 181 3.83 33.00 20.04
C LYS A 181 3.97 32.57 21.50
N GLU A 182 4.51 33.44 22.37
CA GLU A 182 4.76 33.13 23.77
C GLU A 182 3.53 32.64 24.55
N ASP A 183 2.36 33.20 24.23
CA ASP A 183 1.06 32.81 24.83
C ASP A 183 0.27 31.80 24.01
N GLY A 184 0.87 31.32 22.92
CA GLY A 184 0.23 30.41 21.95
C GLY A 184 0.23 28.94 22.37
N ARG A 185 -0.37 28.13 21.51
CA ARG A 185 -0.39 26.66 21.63
C ARG A 185 1.03 26.09 21.66
N LYS A 186 1.31 25.22 22.63
CA LYS A 186 2.55 24.43 22.71
C LYS A 186 2.44 23.17 21.86
N TYR A 187 3.34 23.00 20.91
CA TYR A 187 3.56 21.77 20.17
C TYR A 187 4.63 20.98 20.91
N ARG A 188 4.23 19.93 21.64
CA ARG A 188 5.14 19.16 22.49
C ARG A 188 5.92 18.15 21.68
N GLY A 189 7.22 18.03 21.94
CA GLY A 189 8.03 16.92 21.47
C GLY A 189 7.80 15.66 22.30
N TRP A 190 8.31 14.54 21.84
CA TRP A 190 8.22 13.27 22.56
C TRP A 190 9.06 13.23 23.83
N LYS A 191 10.11 14.05 23.90
CA LYS A 191 10.98 14.21 25.06
C LYS A 191 10.65 15.51 25.76
N GLU A 192 10.11 15.45 26.98
CA GLU A 192 9.58 16.62 27.71
C GLU A 192 10.66 17.66 28.04
N GLU A 193 11.88 17.22 28.43
CA GLU A 193 13.00 18.08 28.73
C GLU A 193 13.69 18.64 27.47
N GLY A 194 13.30 18.14 26.29
CA GLY A 194 13.95 18.47 25.05
C GLY A 194 15.32 17.83 24.87
N HIS A 195 15.97 18.15 23.76
CA HIS A 195 17.29 17.62 23.40
C HIS A 195 18.41 18.67 23.53
N GLY A 196 18.08 19.87 24.03
CA GLY A 196 18.98 21.00 24.10
C GLY A 196 19.35 21.53 22.71
N LYS A 197 20.61 21.87 22.50
CA LYS A 197 21.09 22.35 21.20
C LYS A 197 21.16 21.21 20.20
N VAL A 198 20.39 21.29 19.11
CA VAL A 198 20.34 20.30 18.04
C VAL A 198 20.61 20.96 16.69
N ASN A 199 21.45 20.31 15.89
CA ASN A 199 21.59 20.57 14.46
C ASN A 199 20.77 19.55 13.67
N LEU A 200 20.68 19.72 12.35
CA LEU A 200 19.88 18.82 11.48
C LEU A 200 20.25 17.33 11.67
N ARG A 201 21.55 17.01 11.73
CA ARG A 201 22.00 15.61 11.92
C ARG A 201 21.49 15.05 13.25
N LYS A 202 21.68 15.77 14.36
CA LYS A 202 21.20 15.37 15.69
C LYS A 202 19.68 15.30 15.73
N ALA A 203 18.99 16.24 15.08
CA ALA A 203 17.53 16.26 15.01
C ALA A 203 16.95 15.01 14.33
N ILE A 204 17.61 14.49 13.28
CA ILE A 204 17.22 13.23 12.62
C ILE A 204 17.53 12.03 13.53
N VAL A 205 18.74 11.97 14.10
CA VAL A 205 19.18 10.84 14.96
C VAL A 205 18.32 10.70 16.20
N GLU A 206 18.05 11.81 16.88
CA GLU A 206 17.24 11.87 18.11
C GLU A 206 15.74 12.00 17.83
N SER A 207 15.36 12.10 16.54
CA SER A 207 13.97 12.34 16.14
C SER A 207 13.32 13.55 16.84
N SER A 208 14.06 14.66 16.97
CA SER A 208 13.56 15.89 17.63
C SER A 208 12.38 16.48 16.87
N ASP A 209 11.18 16.44 17.45
CA ASP A 209 9.99 17.06 16.86
C ASP A 209 10.12 18.57 16.83
N VAL A 210 10.67 19.16 17.88
CA VAL A 210 10.81 20.61 18.04
C VAL A 210 11.63 21.23 16.92
N TYR A 211 12.72 20.57 16.51
CA TYR A 211 13.51 21.02 15.37
C TYR A 211 12.66 21.09 14.08
N PHE A 212 11.86 20.07 13.82
CA PHE A 212 11.04 20.00 12.63
C PHE A 212 9.77 20.86 12.71
N TYR A 213 9.24 21.12 13.90
CA TYR A 213 8.20 22.13 14.10
C TYR A 213 8.68 23.52 13.71
N GLU A 214 9.86 23.91 14.20
CA GLU A 214 10.45 25.20 13.90
C GLU A 214 10.80 25.34 12.42
N LEU A 215 11.42 24.32 11.81
CA LEU A 215 11.72 24.30 10.40
C LEU A 215 10.44 24.42 9.56
N SER A 216 9.42 23.62 9.88
CA SER A 216 8.17 23.59 9.11
C SER A 216 7.35 24.87 9.26
N SER A 217 7.47 25.57 10.39
CA SER A 217 6.82 26.88 10.59
C SER A 217 7.32 27.95 9.63
N GLN A 218 8.52 27.77 9.08
CA GLN A 218 9.15 28.67 8.09
C GLN A 218 8.89 28.20 6.65
N LEU A 219 8.37 27.01 6.47
CA LEU A 219 7.96 26.45 5.17
C LEU A 219 6.46 26.71 4.94
N THR A 220 6.04 26.66 3.69
CA THR A 220 4.61 26.64 3.34
C THR A 220 4.20 25.22 2.98
N VAL A 221 2.93 24.89 3.21
CA VAL A 221 2.39 23.58 2.78
C VAL A 221 2.58 23.36 1.28
N ASP A 222 2.44 24.41 0.46
CA ASP A 222 2.57 24.31 -0.97
C ASP A 222 3.98 23.89 -1.41
N ARG A 223 5.02 24.41 -0.73
CA ARG A 223 6.41 23.98 -0.92
C ARG A 223 6.66 22.56 -0.46
N ILE A 224 6.17 22.21 0.74
CA ILE A 224 6.27 20.84 1.28
C ILE A 224 5.62 19.85 0.32
N SER A 225 4.37 20.09 -0.09
CA SER A 225 3.63 19.20 -0.99
C SER A 225 4.31 19.07 -2.34
N SER A 226 4.72 20.19 -2.96
CA SER A 226 5.42 20.17 -4.24
C SER A 226 6.76 19.44 -4.18
N PHE A 227 7.47 19.56 -3.05
CA PHE A 227 8.74 18.86 -2.84
C PHE A 227 8.52 17.36 -2.65
N LEU A 228 7.60 16.97 -1.78
CA LEU A 228 7.31 15.56 -1.50
C LEU A 228 6.77 14.83 -2.73
N ASN A 229 5.98 15.51 -3.57
CA ASN A 229 5.48 14.94 -4.82
C ASN A 229 6.61 14.52 -5.78
N LYS A 230 7.76 15.21 -5.78
CA LYS A 230 8.95 14.80 -6.57
C LYS A 230 9.47 13.41 -6.20
N PHE A 231 9.16 12.93 -4.99
CA PHE A 231 9.53 11.60 -4.49
C PHE A 231 8.38 10.59 -4.59
N GLY A 232 7.29 10.95 -5.28
CA GLY A 232 6.12 10.08 -5.48
C GLY A 232 5.11 10.08 -4.33
N PHE A 233 5.26 10.95 -3.31
CA PHE A 233 4.22 11.10 -2.30
C PHE A 233 2.95 11.64 -2.93
N GLY A 234 1.82 11.03 -2.60
CA GLY A 234 0.52 11.42 -3.14
C GLY A 234 0.15 10.73 -4.45
N ASP A 235 1.03 9.91 -5.03
CA ASP A 235 0.77 9.18 -6.26
C ASP A 235 0.71 7.67 -6.03
N ILE A 236 0.18 6.92 -7.00
CA ILE A 236 0.25 5.46 -7.04
C ILE A 236 1.65 5.04 -7.48
N THR A 237 2.13 3.90 -6.97
CA THR A 237 3.48 3.41 -7.31
C THR A 237 3.52 2.71 -8.66
N GLY A 238 2.35 2.27 -9.16
CA GLY A 238 2.24 1.47 -10.38
C GLY A 238 2.60 0.01 -10.17
N ILE A 239 2.54 -0.48 -8.92
CA ILE A 239 2.64 -1.92 -8.65
C ILE A 239 1.57 -2.67 -9.44
N ASP A 240 1.93 -3.82 -10.00
CA ASP A 240 1.04 -4.68 -10.79
C ASP A 240 0.04 -5.45 -9.93
N LEU A 241 -0.66 -4.72 -9.05
CA LEU A 241 -1.76 -5.22 -8.22
C LEU A 241 -2.95 -4.26 -8.29
N PHE A 242 -4.17 -4.82 -8.22
CA PHE A 242 -5.39 -4.00 -8.17
C PHE A 242 -5.59 -3.35 -6.80
N ASN A 243 -6.34 -2.24 -6.79
CA ASN A 243 -6.77 -1.53 -5.60
C ASN A 243 -5.62 -0.89 -4.81
N GLU A 244 -4.56 -0.46 -5.49
CA GLU A 244 -3.58 0.42 -4.88
C GLU A 244 -4.26 1.74 -4.52
N THR A 245 -4.18 2.13 -3.25
CA THR A 245 -4.77 3.37 -2.75
C THR A 245 -3.77 4.52 -2.96
N LYS A 246 -4.24 5.58 -3.61
CA LYS A 246 -3.48 6.82 -3.68
C LYS A 246 -3.33 7.42 -2.28
N SER A 247 -2.09 7.71 -1.87
CA SER A 247 -1.83 8.32 -0.57
C SER A 247 -2.28 9.79 -0.52
N ILE A 248 -2.55 10.27 0.68
CA ILE A 248 -2.88 11.68 0.91
C ILE A 248 -1.59 12.49 0.91
N LEU A 249 -1.47 13.45 -0.02
CA LEU A 249 -0.47 14.51 0.04
C LEU A 249 -1.16 15.79 0.50
N PRO A 250 -0.98 16.21 1.79
CA PRO A 250 -1.71 17.33 2.35
C PRO A 250 -1.43 18.63 1.60
N SER A 251 -2.49 19.34 1.23
CA SER A 251 -2.42 20.64 0.57
C SER A 251 -3.62 21.51 0.96
N ARG A 252 -3.55 22.83 0.66
CA ARG A 252 -4.68 23.74 0.89
C ARG A 252 -5.95 23.25 0.19
N ASN A 253 -5.82 22.88 -1.10
CA ASN A 253 -6.96 22.41 -1.89
C ASN A 253 -7.50 21.08 -1.39
N TRP A 254 -6.61 20.16 -1.01
CA TRP A 254 -7.03 18.88 -0.44
C TRP A 254 -7.81 19.08 0.87
N LYS A 255 -7.31 19.89 1.81
CA LYS A 255 -7.98 20.12 3.09
C LYS A 255 -9.34 20.79 2.89
N LEU A 256 -9.41 21.80 2.03
CA LEU A 256 -10.67 22.48 1.72
C LEU A 256 -11.68 21.52 1.08
N GLY A 257 -11.24 20.69 0.12
CA GLY A 257 -12.15 19.75 -0.57
C GLY A 257 -12.56 18.54 0.25
N ALA A 258 -11.64 17.97 1.05
CA ALA A 258 -11.89 16.75 1.80
C ALA A 258 -12.48 16.99 3.20
N ILE A 259 -12.11 18.11 3.85
CA ILE A 259 -12.48 18.41 5.25
C ILE A 259 -13.44 19.63 5.32
N GLY A 260 -13.43 20.50 4.31
CA GLY A 260 -14.22 21.74 4.30
C GLY A 260 -13.60 22.89 5.11
N GLU A 261 -12.33 22.78 5.48
CA GLU A 261 -11.64 23.78 6.31
C GLU A 261 -10.46 24.44 5.59
N ALA A 262 -10.18 25.69 5.94
CA ALA A 262 -8.98 26.37 5.48
C ALA A 262 -7.70 25.77 6.11
N TRP A 263 -6.58 25.96 5.43
CA TRP A 263 -5.27 25.55 5.94
C TRP A 263 -4.72 26.58 6.94
N PHE A 264 -4.25 26.11 8.08
CA PHE A 264 -3.62 26.91 9.12
C PHE A 264 -2.13 26.57 9.27
N VAL A 265 -1.36 27.49 9.85
CA VAL A 265 0.07 27.27 10.12
C VAL A 265 0.28 26.04 11.02
N GLY A 266 -0.63 25.78 11.96
CA GLY A 266 -0.59 24.59 12.80
C GLY A 266 -0.65 23.29 12.04
N ASP A 267 -1.35 23.23 10.91
CA ASP A 267 -1.39 22.07 10.05
C ASP A 267 0.00 21.82 9.42
N THR A 268 0.66 22.90 8.95
CA THR A 268 2.03 22.82 8.39
C THR A 268 3.03 22.29 9.43
N ILE A 269 2.93 22.74 10.68
CA ILE A 269 3.78 22.27 11.78
C ILE A 269 3.59 20.76 12.00
N ASN A 270 2.36 20.28 12.01
CA ASN A 270 2.06 18.86 12.22
C ASN A 270 2.55 17.99 11.06
N ILE A 271 2.34 18.40 9.80
CA ILE A 271 2.84 17.62 8.66
C ILE A 271 4.36 17.58 8.58
N GLY A 272 5.04 18.56 9.19
CA GLY A 272 6.50 18.59 9.29
C GLY A 272 7.10 17.43 10.09
N ILE A 273 6.29 16.78 10.92
CA ILE A 273 6.65 15.54 11.63
C ILE A 273 5.84 14.31 11.16
N GLY A 274 5.15 14.44 10.03
CA GLY A 274 4.36 13.37 9.43
C GLY A 274 3.10 12.99 10.16
N GLN A 275 2.48 13.96 10.86
CA GLN A 275 1.22 13.80 11.59
C GLN A 275 0.18 14.81 11.09
N GLY A 276 -1.07 14.55 11.45
CA GLY A 276 -2.18 15.47 11.17
C GLY A 276 -3.18 14.95 10.13
N TYR A 277 -2.72 14.19 9.15
CA TYR A 277 -3.57 13.63 8.10
C TYR A 277 -3.11 12.23 7.67
#